data_fd22026b985846684d15f77abcc7e0e6
#
_entry.id   fd22026b985846684d15f77abcc7e0e6
#
_cell.length_a   1.000
_cell.length_b   1.000
_cell.length_c   1.000
_cell.angle_alpha   90.00
_cell.angle_beta   90.00
_cell.angle_gamma   90.00
#
_symmetry.space_group_name_H-M   'P 1'
#
loop_
_entity.id
_entity.type
_entity.pdbx_description
1 polymer ?
#
loop_
_entity_poly.entity_id
_entity_poly.type
_entity_poly.pdbx_seq_one_letter_code
_entity_poly.pdbx_strand_id
1 'polypeptide(L)'
;MKRLNIALMAGGDSSEREIALQSAAQIASALDPAKYDITLIDLHGRDWHYTSPDGRQWQVDKNDFSITIDDEHKAFDYALILIHGTPGENGRLQGYLDMMGIPYSSCSMTSSVVTFDKITTKRTVAEFGIPLARGFFFSRDSRIDPKEIVRTLGLPVFVKPNASGSSFGVTKVKSEADILPAVAEAFTESDEILIEECIRGREMGCGMLIAKGREYIFPITEIVSKKEFFDYEAKYTAGCSDEITPADIAPEIKAELNRLTALAYKACRCRGVVRVDFIVTPEGKPYLIEINSIPGMSGGSIVPKQVREAGMTLGELYDLIIEDTYDRDRR
;
A
#
# COMPACT_ATOMS: atom_id res chain seq x y z
N MET A 1 6.36 0.82 31.04
CA MET A 1 7.33 0.48 29.98
C MET A 1 8.22 1.68 29.73
N LYS A 2 9.46 1.48 29.26
CA LYS A 2 10.29 2.58 28.77
C LYS A 2 9.56 3.25 27.59
N ARG A 3 9.51 4.59 27.55
CA ARG A 3 9.01 5.35 26.41
C ARG A 3 9.89 5.05 25.20
N LEU A 4 9.30 4.64 24.07
CA LEU A 4 10.05 4.27 22.87
C LEU A 4 10.39 5.50 22.03
N ASN A 5 11.63 5.58 21.54
CA ASN A 5 12.04 6.56 20.55
C ASN A 5 11.64 6.06 19.16
N ILE A 6 10.67 6.69 18.53
CA ILE A 6 10.13 6.28 17.23
C ILE A 6 10.60 7.24 16.13
N ALA A 7 11.27 6.68 15.11
CA ALA A 7 11.42 7.36 13.84
C ALA A 7 10.12 7.21 13.03
N LEU A 8 9.34 8.28 12.91
CA LEU A 8 8.16 8.32 12.05
C LEU A 8 8.61 8.67 10.63
N MET A 9 8.75 7.65 9.78
CA MET A 9 9.30 7.78 8.43
C MET A 9 8.21 8.18 7.44
N ALA A 10 8.35 9.36 6.81
CA ALA A 10 7.42 9.89 5.82
C ALA A 10 8.16 10.49 4.62
N GLY A 11 7.43 11.05 3.66
CA GLY A 11 8.01 11.55 2.41
C GLY A 11 8.06 10.46 1.35
N GLY A 12 9.27 10.11 0.90
CA GLY A 12 9.48 9.12 -0.16
C GLY A 12 9.75 9.74 -1.53
N ASP A 13 10.04 8.89 -2.50
CA ASP A 13 10.44 9.28 -3.87
C ASP A 13 9.29 9.17 -4.88
N SER A 14 8.11 8.77 -4.41
CA SER A 14 6.92 8.63 -5.26
C SER A 14 6.13 9.94 -5.33
N SER A 15 5.22 10.02 -6.30
CA SER A 15 4.24 11.11 -6.43
C SER A 15 3.26 11.20 -5.24
N GLU A 16 3.25 10.20 -4.34
CA GLU A 16 2.39 10.15 -3.14
C GLU A 16 3.08 10.77 -1.91
N ARG A 17 4.21 11.46 -2.09
CA ARG A 17 4.98 12.10 -1.03
C ARG A 17 4.11 12.97 -0.10
N GLU A 18 3.26 13.82 -0.66
CA GLU A 18 2.39 14.70 0.12
C GLU A 18 1.38 13.92 0.98
N ILE A 19 0.85 12.82 0.45
CA ILE A 19 -0.06 11.93 1.19
C ILE A 19 0.66 11.23 2.33
N ALA A 20 1.93 10.85 2.12
CA ALA A 20 2.77 10.27 3.15
C ALA A 20 3.00 11.25 4.32
N LEU A 21 3.31 12.50 4.02
CA LEU A 21 3.49 13.57 5.03
C LEU A 21 2.18 13.87 5.80
N GLN A 22 1.04 13.93 5.10
CA GLN A 22 -0.27 14.10 5.74
C GLN A 22 -0.63 12.90 6.62
N SER A 23 -0.35 11.69 6.18
CA SER A 23 -0.52 10.45 6.96
C SER A 23 0.31 10.51 8.24
N ALA A 24 1.58 10.94 8.13
CA ALA A 24 2.48 11.06 9.28
C ALA A 24 1.99 12.09 10.31
N ALA A 25 1.54 13.26 9.85
CA ALA A 25 1.00 14.28 10.74
C ALA A 25 -0.23 13.77 11.52
N GLN A 26 -1.12 13.04 10.85
CA GLN A 26 -2.29 12.45 11.48
C GLN A 26 -1.92 11.37 12.51
N ILE A 27 -1.00 10.46 12.15
CA ILE A 27 -0.59 9.38 13.05
C ILE A 27 0.21 9.94 14.23
N ALA A 28 1.10 10.91 14.01
CA ALA A 28 1.80 11.58 15.11
C ALA A 28 0.85 12.17 16.16
N SER A 29 -0.28 12.76 15.71
CA SER A 29 -1.29 13.32 16.60
C SER A 29 -2.14 12.27 17.32
N ALA A 30 -2.21 11.04 16.81
CA ALA A 30 -3.02 9.96 17.37
C ALA A 30 -2.26 9.10 18.40
N LEU A 31 -0.92 9.12 18.36
CA LEU A 31 -0.07 8.32 19.25
C LEU A 31 0.06 8.97 20.63
N ASP A 32 0.06 8.14 21.69
CA ASP A 32 0.19 8.58 23.07
C ASP A 32 1.63 9.07 23.37
N PRO A 33 1.83 10.38 23.67
CA PRO A 33 3.16 10.91 23.97
C PRO A 33 3.77 10.38 25.28
N ALA A 34 2.95 9.75 26.15
CA ALA A 34 3.48 9.08 27.33
C ALA A 34 4.16 7.74 27.01
N LYS A 35 3.77 7.09 25.90
CA LYS A 35 4.35 5.84 25.42
C LYS A 35 5.48 6.05 24.42
N TYR A 36 5.35 7.08 23.55
CA TYR A 36 6.19 7.26 22.36
C TYR A 36 6.81 8.64 22.32
N ASP A 37 8.10 8.68 22.02
CA ASP A 37 8.83 9.90 21.67
C ASP A 37 9.05 9.92 20.15
N ILE A 38 8.28 10.73 19.44
CA ILE A 38 8.18 10.68 17.99
C ILE A 38 9.09 11.76 17.37
N THR A 39 9.97 11.31 16.46
CA THR A 39 10.74 12.19 15.59
C THR A 39 10.28 11.94 14.14
N LEU A 40 9.68 12.94 13.51
CA LEU A 40 9.28 12.85 12.10
C LEU A 40 10.52 12.95 11.21
N ILE A 41 10.83 11.89 10.49
CA ILE A 41 11.91 11.84 9.53
C ILE A 41 11.33 11.98 8.12
N ASP A 42 11.64 13.09 7.48
CA ASP A 42 11.34 13.32 6.08
C ASP A 42 12.44 12.68 5.22
N LEU A 43 12.04 11.72 4.37
CA LEU A 43 12.93 10.95 3.52
C LEU A 43 12.69 11.33 2.06
N HIS A 44 13.77 11.76 1.37
CA HIS A 44 13.77 11.97 -0.08
C HIS A 44 15.12 11.57 -0.67
N GLY A 45 15.17 10.51 -1.44
CA GLY A 45 16.41 9.96 -1.97
C GLY A 45 17.42 9.63 -0.86
N ARG A 46 18.54 10.32 -0.88
CA ARG A 46 19.60 10.18 0.15
C ARG A 46 19.46 11.17 1.30
N ASP A 47 18.54 12.12 1.21
CA ASP A 47 18.28 13.12 2.24
C ASP A 47 17.23 12.59 3.22
N TRP A 48 17.64 12.31 4.46
CA TRP A 48 16.80 11.83 5.54
C TRP A 48 16.99 12.77 6.72
N HIS A 49 16.03 13.62 6.99
CA HIS A 49 16.19 14.63 8.02
C HIS A 49 14.95 14.84 8.88
N TYR A 50 15.18 15.35 10.08
CA TYR A 50 14.17 15.96 10.94
C TYR A 50 14.20 17.46 10.76
N THR A 51 13.02 18.08 10.66
CA THR A 51 12.88 19.53 10.68
C THR A 51 12.09 19.95 11.95
N SER A 52 12.70 20.78 12.79
CA SER A 52 12.03 21.33 13.98
C SER A 52 10.99 22.39 13.62
N PRO A 53 10.08 22.75 14.55
CA PRO A 53 9.08 23.80 14.32
C PRO A 53 9.66 25.19 13.98
N ASP A 54 10.89 25.48 14.38
CA ASP A 54 11.62 26.71 14.04
C ASP A 54 12.41 26.62 12.73
N GLY A 55 12.30 25.49 12.00
CA GLY A 55 12.87 25.30 10.67
C GLY A 55 14.32 24.81 10.63
N ARG A 56 14.94 24.53 11.79
CA ARG A 56 16.28 23.90 11.82
C ARG A 56 16.19 22.45 11.40
N GLN A 57 17.24 21.96 10.73
CA GLN A 57 17.30 20.61 10.20
C GLN A 57 18.50 19.83 10.73
N TRP A 58 18.27 18.55 11.02
CA TRP A 58 19.30 17.59 11.43
C TRP A 58 19.17 16.32 10.59
N GLN A 59 20.31 15.83 10.12
CA GLN A 59 20.39 14.63 9.31
C GLN A 59 20.38 13.36 10.16
N VAL A 60 19.73 12.32 9.66
CA VAL A 60 19.82 10.97 10.23
C VAL A 60 21.20 10.38 9.87
N ASP A 61 21.92 9.88 10.86
CA ASP A 61 23.08 9.03 10.61
C ASP A 61 22.62 7.65 10.16
N LYS A 62 22.86 7.35 8.87
CA LYS A 62 22.45 6.09 8.26
C LYS A 62 23.40 4.93 8.59
N ASN A 63 24.51 5.15 9.30
CA ASN A 63 25.40 4.09 9.72
C ASN A 63 24.90 3.34 10.95
N ASP A 64 24.11 4.02 11.81
CA ASP A 64 23.56 3.43 13.04
C ASP A 64 22.06 3.74 13.25
N PHE A 65 21.43 4.40 12.29
CA PHE A 65 20.03 4.86 12.35
C PHE A 65 19.74 5.70 13.60
N SER A 66 20.52 6.74 13.81
CA SER A 66 20.40 7.71 14.89
C SER A 66 20.29 9.14 14.38
N ILE A 67 20.02 10.08 15.28
CA ILE A 67 20.05 11.51 14.98
C ILE A 67 20.68 12.26 16.15
N THR A 68 21.48 13.31 15.86
CA THR A 68 22.00 14.19 16.89
C THR A 68 21.34 15.57 16.76
N ILE A 69 20.55 15.95 17.75
CA ILE A 69 19.80 17.22 17.81
C ILE A 69 20.42 18.06 18.91
N ASP A 70 20.92 19.25 18.58
CA ASP A 70 21.54 20.18 19.55
C ASP A 70 22.55 19.47 20.50
N ASP A 71 23.46 18.66 19.94
CA ASP A 71 24.48 17.85 20.62
C ASP A 71 23.94 16.64 21.43
N GLU A 72 22.63 16.42 21.46
CA GLU A 72 22.01 15.26 22.08
C GLU A 72 21.86 14.12 21.06
N HIS A 73 22.58 13.02 21.27
CA HIS A 73 22.50 11.81 20.43
C HIS A 73 21.26 10.98 20.82
N LYS A 74 20.43 10.67 19.83
CA LYS A 74 19.19 9.90 19.97
C LYS A 74 19.18 8.73 19.01
N ALA A 75 19.30 7.51 19.53
CA ALA A 75 19.04 6.28 18.79
C ALA A 75 17.54 5.99 18.72
N PHE A 76 17.07 5.42 17.61
CA PHE A 76 15.68 5.01 17.47
C PHE A 76 15.48 3.56 17.91
N ASP A 77 14.43 3.33 18.70
CA ASP A 77 14.03 1.98 19.14
C ASP A 77 13.12 1.29 18.10
N TYR A 78 12.47 2.07 17.20
CA TYR A 78 11.47 1.58 16.26
C TYR A 78 11.27 2.54 15.08
N ALA A 79 11.01 2.00 13.88
CA ALA A 79 10.64 2.77 12.70
C ALA A 79 9.17 2.59 12.35
N LEU A 80 8.39 3.67 12.40
CA LEU A 80 7.01 3.68 11.94
C LEU A 80 6.98 4.21 10.51
N ILE A 81 6.69 3.33 9.53
CA ILE A 81 6.82 3.63 8.10
C ILE A 81 5.46 4.03 7.54
N LEU A 82 5.37 5.24 6.97
CA LEU A 82 4.19 5.78 6.29
C LEU A 82 4.51 6.28 4.87
N ILE A 83 5.61 5.78 4.29
CA ILE A 83 6.05 6.13 2.95
C ILE A 83 5.33 5.27 1.93
N HIS A 84 4.51 5.87 1.06
CA HIS A 84 3.86 5.21 -0.05
C HIS A 84 4.82 5.07 -1.25
N GLY A 85 4.78 3.93 -1.94
CA GLY A 85 5.69 3.64 -3.05
C GLY A 85 7.14 3.45 -2.58
N THR A 86 8.10 3.94 -3.38
CA THR A 86 9.53 3.82 -3.12
C THR A 86 10.01 4.88 -2.10
N PRO A 87 10.84 4.48 -1.10
CA PRO A 87 11.35 3.14 -0.78
C PRO A 87 10.51 2.38 0.26
N GLY A 88 9.32 2.88 0.64
CA GLY A 88 8.53 2.36 1.75
C GLY A 88 7.82 1.04 1.46
N GLU A 89 7.30 0.83 0.23
CA GLU A 89 6.52 -0.35 -0.12
C GLU A 89 7.28 -1.40 -0.91
N ASN A 90 8.46 -1.07 -1.48
CA ASN A 90 9.21 -1.97 -2.34
C ASN A 90 10.32 -2.78 -1.64
N GLY A 91 10.32 -2.82 -0.32
CA GLY A 91 11.25 -3.61 0.49
C GLY A 91 12.62 -2.96 0.75
N ARG A 92 12.96 -1.84 0.11
CA ARG A 92 14.29 -1.22 0.24
C ARG A 92 14.52 -0.66 1.64
N LEU A 93 13.57 0.08 2.16
CA LEU A 93 13.66 0.66 3.51
C LEU A 93 13.65 -0.44 4.58
N GLN A 94 12.79 -1.46 4.40
CA GLN A 94 12.71 -2.61 5.29
C GLN A 94 14.06 -3.38 5.33
N GLY A 95 14.69 -3.61 4.16
CA GLY A 95 16.00 -4.26 4.09
C GLY A 95 17.11 -3.48 4.79
N TYR A 96 17.08 -2.15 4.71
CA TYR A 96 18.00 -1.30 5.48
C TYR A 96 17.75 -1.43 6.99
N LEU A 97 16.50 -1.36 7.44
CA LEU A 97 16.13 -1.49 8.85
C LEU A 97 16.43 -2.89 9.41
N ASP A 98 16.23 -3.95 8.60
CA ASP A 98 16.62 -5.32 8.94
C ASP A 98 18.14 -5.42 9.21
N MET A 99 18.99 -4.79 8.37
CA MET A 99 20.44 -4.75 8.58
C MET A 99 20.85 -3.96 9.82
N MET A 100 20.09 -2.92 10.19
CA MET A 100 20.30 -2.13 11.39
C MET A 100 19.73 -2.79 12.65
N GLY A 101 18.96 -3.87 12.53
CA GLY A 101 18.26 -4.51 13.66
C GLY A 101 17.16 -3.65 14.28
N ILE A 102 16.58 -2.73 13.50
CA ILE A 102 15.50 -1.84 13.93
C ILE A 102 14.15 -2.44 13.56
N PRO A 103 13.28 -2.76 14.53
CA PRO A 103 11.91 -3.22 14.25
C PRO A 103 11.06 -2.12 13.62
N TYR A 104 10.06 -2.50 12.79
CA TYR A 104 9.26 -1.54 12.04
C TYR A 104 7.80 -1.98 11.84
N SER A 105 6.93 -1.03 11.47
CA SER A 105 5.46 -1.18 11.46
C SER A 105 4.86 -1.89 10.27
N SER A 106 5.60 -2.04 9.14
CA SER A 106 5.06 -2.54 7.88
C SER A 106 5.34 -4.03 7.65
N CYS A 107 4.93 -4.52 6.49
CA CYS A 107 5.33 -5.81 5.95
C CYS A 107 6.86 -5.98 5.98
N SER A 108 7.35 -7.21 6.14
CA SER A 108 8.78 -7.52 6.02
C SER A 108 9.31 -7.15 4.62
N MET A 109 10.64 -7.05 4.48
CA MET A 109 11.26 -6.81 3.17
C MET A 109 10.70 -7.72 2.08
N THR A 110 10.66 -9.03 2.32
CA THR A 110 10.14 -10.00 1.34
C THR A 110 8.66 -9.77 1.02
N SER A 111 7.82 -9.55 2.04
CA SER A 111 6.39 -9.32 1.82
C SER A 111 6.14 -8.00 1.08
N SER A 112 6.90 -6.95 1.39
CA SER A 112 6.81 -5.65 0.69
C SER A 112 7.17 -5.79 -0.78
N VAL A 113 8.27 -6.49 -1.11
CA VAL A 113 8.63 -6.79 -2.51
C VAL A 113 7.50 -7.55 -3.22
N VAL A 114 6.97 -8.61 -2.59
CA VAL A 114 5.90 -9.44 -3.18
C VAL A 114 4.64 -8.61 -3.43
N THR A 115 4.20 -7.78 -2.47
CA THR A 115 2.95 -7.02 -2.59
C THR A 115 3.05 -5.82 -3.52
N PHE A 116 4.23 -5.22 -3.67
CA PHE A 116 4.48 -4.09 -4.57
C PHE A 116 4.59 -4.52 -6.04
N ASP A 117 5.15 -5.69 -6.29
CA ASP A 117 5.29 -6.30 -7.61
C ASP A 117 4.00 -7.04 -8.01
N LYS A 118 3.22 -6.46 -8.95
CA LYS A 118 1.91 -6.99 -9.34
C LYS A 118 1.97 -8.40 -9.91
N ILE A 119 3.01 -8.70 -10.71
CA ILE A 119 3.21 -10.03 -11.30
C ILE A 119 3.49 -11.05 -10.20
N THR A 120 4.38 -10.72 -9.27
CA THR A 120 4.73 -11.60 -8.15
C THR A 120 3.55 -11.78 -7.19
N THR A 121 2.81 -10.70 -6.88
CA THR A 121 1.56 -10.79 -6.10
C THR A 121 0.60 -11.80 -6.74
N LYS A 122 0.29 -11.62 -8.03
CA LYS A 122 -0.67 -12.48 -8.74
C LYS A 122 -0.21 -13.95 -8.77
N ARG A 123 1.06 -14.21 -9.06
CA ARG A 123 1.61 -15.56 -9.01
C ARG A 123 1.49 -16.17 -7.61
N THR A 124 1.83 -15.41 -6.59
CA THR A 124 1.75 -15.86 -5.18
C THR A 124 0.31 -16.20 -4.79
N VAL A 125 -0.65 -15.30 -5.02
CA VAL A 125 -2.03 -15.51 -4.57
C VAL A 125 -2.81 -16.52 -5.43
N ALA A 126 -2.39 -16.75 -6.69
CA ALA A 126 -2.98 -17.77 -7.58
C ALA A 126 -2.85 -19.18 -7.00
N GLU A 127 -1.73 -19.50 -6.35
CA GLU A 127 -1.48 -20.80 -5.71
C GLU A 127 -2.50 -21.10 -4.58
N PHE A 128 -3.13 -20.04 -4.04
CA PHE A 128 -4.15 -20.15 -3.01
C PHE A 128 -5.58 -20.09 -3.56
N GLY A 129 -5.75 -20.09 -4.90
CA GLY A 129 -7.05 -20.05 -5.54
C GLY A 129 -7.80 -18.72 -5.44
N ILE A 130 -7.11 -17.61 -5.20
CA ILE A 130 -7.71 -16.28 -5.21
C ILE A 130 -8.02 -15.89 -6.66
N PRO A 131 -9.27 -15.48 -6.97
CA PRO A 131 -9.63 -15.13 -8.35
C PRO A 131 -8.87 -13.89 -8.83
N LEU A 132 -8.34 -13.97 -10.06
CA LEU A 132 -7.53 -12.94 -10.71
C LEU A 132 -8.03 -12.70 -12.13
N ALA A 133 -7.90 -11.46 -12.63
CA ALA A 133 -8.05 -11.19 -14.05
C ALA A 133 -7.02 -11.98 -14.86
N ARG A 134 -7.44 -12.53 -16.00
CA ARG A 134 -6.52 -13.16 -16.97
C ARG A 134 -5.65 -12.09 -17.59
N GLY A 135 -4.39 -12.42 -17.90
CA GLY A 135 -3.49 -11.43 -18.46
C GLY A 135 -2.21 -12.04 -19.01
N PHE A 136 -1.46 -11.17 -19.65
CA PHE A 136 -0.10 -11.40 -20.14
C PHE A 136 0.89 -10.57 -19.36
N PHE A 137 2.10 -11.09 -19.22
CA PHE A 137 3.23 -10.40 -18.57
C PHE A 137 4.35 -10.24 -19.60
N PHE A 138 4.90 -9.04 -19.70
CA PHE A 138 5.93 -8.72 -20.67
C PHE A 138 7.08 -7.93 -20.01
N SER A 139 8.32 -8.23 -20.40
CA SER A 139 9.50 -7.41 -20.22
C SER A 139 9.78 -6.58 -21.47
N ARG A 140 10.70 -5.61 -21.38
CA ARG A 140 11.05 -4.76 -22.53
C ARG A 140 11.48 -5.52 -23.78
N ASP A 141 12.11 -6.69 -23.61
CA ASP A 141 12.59 -7.51 -24.71
C ASP A 141 11.53 -8.50 -25.26
N SER A 142 10.34 -8.48 -24.68
CA SER A 142 9.26 -9.39 -25.09
C SER A 142 8.67 -8.98 -26.42
N ARG A 143 8.38 -9.97 -27.28
CA ARG A 143 7.54 -9.74 -28.46
C ARG A 143 6.08 -9.64 -28.03
N ILE A 144 5.43 -8.51 -28.33
CA ILE A 144 4.03 -8.25 -28.00
C ILE A 144 3.22 -8.30 -29.29
N ASP A 145 2.23 -9.23 -29.35
CA ASP A 145 1.29 -9.36 -30.45
C ASP A 145 -0.11 -8.87 -30.03
N PRO A 146 -0.54 -7.67 -30.47
CA PRO A 146 -1.87 -7.14 -30.15
C PRO A 146 -3.02 -8.04 -30.56
N LYS A 147 -2.89 -8.76 -31.69
CA LYS A 147 -3.94 -9.67 -32.17
C LYS A 147 -4.14 -10.87 -31.24
N GLU A 148 -3.05 -11.41 -30.74
CA GLU A 148 -3.11 -12.50 -29.77
C GLU A 148 -3.75 -12.05 -28.46
N ILE A 149 -3.39 -10.85 -27.97
CA ILE A 149 -3.95 -10.25 -26.76
C ILE A 149 -5.47 -10.07 -26.91
N VAL A 150 -5.93 -9.45 -28.01
CA VAL A 150 -7.37 -9.24 -28.24
C VAL A 150 -8.11 -10.58 -28.39
N ARG A 151 -7.52 -11.55 -29.10
CA ARG A 151 -8.12 -12.87 -29.25
C ARG A 151 -8.30 -13.60 -27.90
N THR A 152 -7.34 -13.45 -26.98
CA THR A 152 -7.30 -14.19 -25.70
C THR A 152 -8.10 -13.49 -24.60
N LEU A 153 -7.98 -12.18 -24.47
CA LEU A 153 -8.56 -11.39 -23.37
C LEU A 153 -9.85 -10.66 -23.78
N GLY A 154 -10.06 -10.40 -25.05
CA GLY A 154 -11.08 -9.51 -25.55
C GLY A 154 -10.70 -8.02 -25.35
N LEU A 155 -11.66 -7.13 -25.58
CA LEU A 155 -11.53 -5.70 -25.32
C LEU A 155 -12.71 -5.24 -24.44
N PRO A 156 -12.53 -4.24 -23.58
CA PRO A 156 -11.27 -3.52 -23.32
C PRO A 156 -10.29 -4.32 -22.46
N VAL A 157 -8.99 -3.95 -22.54
CA VAL A 157 -7.94 -4.44 -21.65
C VAL A 157 -7.33 -3.28 -20.87
N PHE A 158 -6.67 -3.60 -19.74
CA PHE A 158 -5.82 -2.66 -19.02
C PHE A 158 -4.35 -2.99 -19.28
N VAL A 159 -3.58 -1.98 -19.68
CA VAL A 159 -2.11 -2.04 -19.73
C VAL A 159 -1.58 -1.33 -18.49
N LYS A 160 -0.70 -1.99 -17.74
CA LYS A 160 -0.25 -1.50 -16.42
C LYS A 160 1.25 -1.75 -16.25
N PRO A 161 2.01 -0.79 -15.67
CA PRO A 161 3.35 -1.05 -15.17
C PRO A 161 3.30 -2.08 -14.03
N ASN A 162 4.32 -2.94 -13.92
CA ASN A 162 4.41 -3.95 -12.87
C ASN A 162 4.63 -3.31 -11.48
N ALA A 163 5.67 -2.48 -11.37
CA ALA A 163 6.09 -1.87 -10.11
C ALA A 163 5.82 -0.34 -10.14
N SER A 164 4.56 0.04 -10.03
CA SER A 164 4.13 1.44 -10.00
C SER A 164 2.98 1.60 -9.01
N GLY A 165 2.92 2.77 -8.34
CA GLY A 165 1.82 3.18 -7.46
C GLY A 165 0.83 4.11 -8.16
N SER A 166 -0.28 4.42 -7.48
CA SER A 166 -1.25 5.47 -7.84
C SER A 166 -1.77 5.47 -9.27
N SER A 167 -1.85 4.31 -9.90
CA SER A 167 -2.34 4.16 -11.29
C SER A 167 -1.54 4.91 -12.36
N PHE A 168 -0.29 5.35 -12.08
CA PHE A 168 0.59 5.93 -13.11
C PHE A 168 0.89 4.91 -14.20
N GLY A 169 0.82 5.35 -15.47
CA GLY A 169 1.06 4.49 -16.63
C GLY A 169 -0.02 3.42 -16.86
N VAL A 170 -1.16 3.48 -16.14
CA VAL A 170 -2.27 2.55 -16.33
C VAL A 170 -3.22 3.09 -17.40
N THR A 171 -3.36 2.34 -18.49
CA THR A 171 -4.21 2.73 -19.63
C THR A 171 -5.29 1.68 -19.89
N LYS A 172 -6.56 2.12 -19.98
CA LYS A 172 -7.68 1.31 -20.46
C LYS A 172 -7.76 1.38 -21.98
N VAL A 173 -7.43 0.29 -22.63
CA VAL A 173 -7.35 0.19 -24.09
C VAL A 173 -8.62 -0.42 -24.65
N LYS A 174 -9.28 0.28 -25.59
CA LYS A 174 -10.56 -0.10 -26.19
C LYS A 174 -10.44 -0.61 -27.63
N SER A 175 -9.28 -0.42 -28.27
CA SER A 175 -9.01 -0.89 -29.64
C SER A 175 -7.66 -1.60 -29.73
N GLU A 176 -7.51 -2.54 -30.70
CA GLU A 176 -6.24 -3.25 -30.93
C GLU A 176 -5.10 -2.26 -31.26
N ALA A 177 -5.41 -1.21 -32.01
CA ALA A 177 -4.42 -0.21 -32.46
C ALA A 177 -3.78 0.57 -31.29
N ASP A 178 -4.50 0.73 -30.17
CA ASP A 178 -4.03 1.50 -29.02
C ASP A 178 -3.18 0.64 -28.05
N ILE A 179 -3.06 -0.67 -28.24
CA ILE A 179 -2.30 -1.54 -27.34
C ILE A 179 -0.82 -1.15 -27.31
N LEU A 180 -0.15 -1.05 -28.45
CA LEU A 180 1.29 -0.73 -28.47
C LEU A 180 1.61 0.68 -27.99
N PRO A 181 0.85 1.74 -28.26
CA PRO A 181 1.00 3.04 -27.61
C PRO A 181 0.91 2.96 -26.09
N ALA A 182 -0.10 2.27 -25.55
CA ALA A 182 -0.25 2.09 -24.10
C ALA A 182 0.90 1.27 -23.47
N VAL A 183 1.39 0.26 -24.19
CA VAL A 183 2.59 -0.50 -23.80
C VAL A 183 3.83 0.39 -23.70
N ALA A 184 4.05 1.26 -24.70
CA ALA A 184 5.17 2.19 -24.70
C ALA A 184 5.10 3.16 -23.49
N GLU A 185 3.90 3.66 -23.17
CA GLU A 185 3.67 4.49 -21.98
C GLU A 185 3.95 3.72 -20.68
N ALA A 186 3.41 2.51 -20.51
CA ALA A 186 3.64 1.70 -19.31
C ALA A 186 5.12 1.36 -19.09
N PHE A 187 5.89 1.15 -20.16
CA PHE A 187 7.33 0.95 -20.08
C PHE A 187 8.14 2.21 -19.71
N THR A 188 7.55 3.39 -19.65
CA THR A 188 8.23 4.55 -19.08
C THR A 188 8.33 4.44 -17.56
N GLU A 189 7.37 3.74 -16.92
CA GLU A 189 7.25 3.62 -15.46
C GLU A 189 7.91 2.35 -14.91
N SER A 190 8.04 1.28 -15.71
CA SER A 190 8.56 -0.03 -15.25
C SER A 190 9.19 -0.81 -16.40
N ASP A 191 10.18 -1.67 -16.08
CA ASP A 191 10.79 -2.58 -17.07
C ASP A 191 9.92 -3.81 -17.38
N GLU A 192 8.88 -4.02 -16.60
CA GLU A 192 7.89 -5.09 -16.77
C GLU A 192 6.48 -4.51 -16.75
N ILE A 193 5.58 -5.09 -17.54
CA ILE A 193 4.19 -4.66 -17.66
C ILE A 193 3.22 -5.84 -17.61
N LEU A 194 1.97 -5.54 -17.26
CA LEU A 194 0.83 -6.46 -17.35
C LEU A 194 -0.18 -5.92 -18.38
N ILE A 195 -0.77 -6.83 -19.15
CA ILE A 195 -1.96 -6.54 -19.97
C ILE A 195 -3.05 -7.49 -19.50
N GLU A 196 -4.14 -6.95 -18.95
CA GLU A 196 -5.18 -7.72 -18.29
C GLU A 196 -6.56 -7.47 -18.91
N GLU A 197 -7.42 -8.51 -18.89
CA GLU A 197 -8.84 -8.33 -19.20
C GLU A 197 -9.49 -7.31 -18.26
N CYS A 198 -10.43 -6.55 -18.77
CA CYS A 198 -11.19 -5.59 -17.97
C CYS A 198 -12.33 -6.31 -17.22
N ILE A 199 -12.14 -6.56 -15.94
CA ILE A 199 -13.23 -7.03 -15.08
C ILE A 199 -14.19 -5.85 -14.84
N ARG A 200 -15.48 -6.05 -15.15
CA ARG A 200 -16.53 -5.07 -14.86
C ARG A 200 -17.17 -5.37 -13.52
N GLY A 201 -17.33 -4.35 -12.68
CA GLY A 201 -17.91 -4.54 -11.36
C GLY A 201 -17.74 -3.32 -10.46
N ARG A 202 -18.01 -3.53 -9.17
CA ARG A 202 -17.87 -2.57 -8.09
C ARG A 202 -16.48 -2.73 -7.46
N GLU A 203 -15.76 -1.64 -7.22
CA GLU A 203 -14.46 -1.67 -6.57
C GLU A 203 -14.61 -1.64 -5.05
N MET A 204 -13.93 -2.59 -4.35
CA MET A 204 -14.01 -2.78 -2.91
C MET A 204 -12.62 -2.74 -2.30
N GLY A 205 -12.41 -1.86 -1.32
CA GLY A 205 -11.21 -1.82 -0.49
C GLY A 205 -11.45 -2.52 0.84
N CYS A 206 -10.60 -3.50 1.17
CA CYS A 206 -10.72 -4.35 2.35
C CYS A 206 -9.50 -4.20 3.25
N GLY A 207 -9.62 -3.44 4.35
CA GLY A 207 -8.57 -3.25 5.34
C GLY A 207 -8.45 -4.44 6.31
N MET A 208 -7.22 -4.83 6.65
CA MET A 208 -6.97 -5.92 7.59
C MET A 208 -5.65 -5.73 8.35
N LEU A 209 -5.62 -6.27 9.57
CA LEU A 209 -4.44 -6.41 10.44
C LEU A 209 -4.48 -7.78 11.12
N ILE A 210 -3.33 -8.44 11.24
CA ILE A 210 -3.14 -9.51 12.23
C ILE A 210 -2.13 -9.01 13.27
N ALA A 211 -2.56 -8.96 14.53
CA ALA A 211 -1.70 -8.59 15.64
C ALA A 211 -1.96 -9.50 16.84
N LYS A 212 -0.90 -9.92 17.53
CA LYS A 212 -0.96 -10.82 18.71
C LYS A 212 -1.81 -12.08 18.47
N GLY A 213 -1.71 -12.63 17.25
CA GLY A 213 -2.45 -13.83 16.84
C GLY A 213 -3.94 -13.64 16.57
N ARG A 214 -4.46 -12.40 16.64
CA ARG A 214 -5.85 -12.07 16.34
C ARG A 214 -5.97 -11.37 14.99
N GLU A 215 -6.99 -11.76 14.22
CA GLU A 215 -7.39 -11.10 12.97
C GLU A 215 -8.34 -9.93 13.25
N TYR A 216 -8.04 -8.77 12.67
CA TYR A 216 -8.88 -7.58 12.66
C TYR A 216 -9.20 -7.29 11.20
N ILE A 217 -10.41 -7.64 10.76
CA ILE A 217 -10.92 -7.35 9.43
C ILE A 217 -11.86 -6.16 9.56
N PHE A 218 -11.54 -5.07 8.89
CA PHE A 218 -12.29 -3.83 8.99
C PHE A 218 -13.52 -3.83 8.08
N PRO A 219 -14.51 -2.94 8.34
CA PRO A 219 -15.62 -2.74 7.42
C PRO A 219 -15.15 -2.42 6.00
N ILE A 220 -15.75 -3.07 5.01
CA ILE A 220 -15.38 -2.91 3.60
C ILE A 220 -15.83 -1.54 3.12
N THR A 221 -15.00 -0.89 2.29
CA THR A 221 -15.34 0.36 1.61
C THR A 221 -15.60 0.09 0.15
N GLU A 222 -16.73 0.57 -0.39
CA GLU A 222 -16.93 0.68 -1.82
C GLU A 222 -16.34 1.98 -2.35
N ILE A 223 -15.61 1.89 -3.45
CA ILE A 223 -15.00 3.01 -4.15
C ILE A 223 -15.82 3.26 -5.42
N VAL A 224 -16.60 4.35 -5.42
CA VAL A 224 -17.45 4.73 -6.55
C VAL A 224 -16.77 5.83 -7.34
N SER A 225 -16.05 5.47 -8.41
CA SER A 225 -15.46 6.45 -9.32
C SER A 225 -16.53 7.12 -10.18
N LYS A 226 -16.48 8.45 -10.28
CA LYS A 226 -17.29 9.22 -11.23
C LYS A 226 -16.69 9.24 -12.62
N LYS A 227 -15.47 8.72 -12.78
CA LYS A 227 -14.80 8.48 -14.05
C LYS A 227 -14.97 7.02 -14.49
N GLU A 228 -14.56 6.73 -15.71
CA GLU A 228 -14.66 5.41 -16.30
C GLU A 228 -13.81 4.34 -15.55
N PHE A 229 -12.76 4.78 -14.83
CA PHE A 229 -12.01 3.96 -13.84
C PHE A 229 -11.35 4.84 -12.79
N PHE A 230 -10.91 4.24 -11.68
CA PHE A 230 -10.32 4.92 -10.53
C PHE A 230 -8.83 5.21 -10.80
N ASP A 231 -8.55 6.24 -11.62
CA ASP A 231 -7.21 6.73 -11.96
C ASP A 231 -6.62 7.63 -10.84
N TYR A 232 -5.40 8.12 -11.08
CA TYR A 232 -4.71 9.02 -10.15
C TYR A 232 -5.55 10.26 -9.80
N GLU A 233 -6.15 10.90 -10.80
CA GLU A 233 -6.98 12.08 -10.57
C GLU A 233 -8.26 11.75 -9.79
N ALA A 234 -8.86 10.58 -10.03
CA ALA A 234 -10.01 10.11 -9.27
C ALA A 234 -9.66 9.78 -7.81
N LYS A 235 -8.40 9.36 -7.54
CA LYS A 235 -7.92 9.07 -6.18
C LYS A 235 -7.69 10.32 -5.32
N TYR A 236 -7.21 11.42 -5.92
CA TYR A 236 -6.69 12.56 -5.16
C TYR A 236 -7.40 13.88 -5.44
N THR A 237 -8.29 13.95 -6.43
CA THR A 237 -9.10 15.14 -6.69
C THR A 237 -10.43 15.05 -5.97
N ALA A 238 -10.70 16.02 -5.09
CA ALA A 238 -11.94 16.08 -4.34
C ALA A 238 -13.16 16.06 -5.27
N GLY A 239 -14.11 15.16 -4.97
CA GLY A 239 -15.35 15.03 -5.73
C GLY A 239 -15.29 14.13 -6.97
N CYS A 240 -14.14 13.53 -7.32
CA CYS A 240 -14.00 12.59 -8.44
C CYS A 240 -14.35 11.14 -8.06
N SER A 241 -14.41 10.82 -6.77
CA SER A 241 -14.87 9.54 -6.25
C SER A 241 -15.65 9.72 -4.96
N ASP A 242 -16.55 8.81 -4.69
CA ASP A 242 -17.23 8.67 -3.41
C ASP A 242 -16.78 7.35 -2.75
N GLU A 243 -16.54 7.37 -1.44
CA GLU A 243 -16.11 6.21 -0.66
C GLU A 243 -17.19 5.90 0.39
N ILE A 244 -17.85 4.78 0.25
CA ILE A 244 -18.98 4.35 1.09
C ILE A 244 -18.46 3.29 2.07
N THR A 245 -18.43 3.64 3.37
CA THR A 245 -18.03 2.73 4.45
C THR A 245 -19.09 2.72 5.55
N PRO A 246 -19.68 1.55 5.91
CA PRO A 246 -19.52 0.25 5.26
C PRO A 246 -20.18 0.21 3.88
N ALA A 247 -19.64 -0.62 2.97
CA ALA A 247 -20.22 -0.86 1.67
C ALA A 247 -21.59 -1.55 1.78
N ASP A 248 -22.55 -1.13 0.94
CA ASP A 248 -23.85 -1.80 0.83
C ASP A 248 -23.74 -3.01 -0.12
N ILE A 249 -23.43 -4.18 0.46
CA ILE A 249 -23.25 -5.46 -0.22
C ILE A 249 -23.93 -6.60 0.52
N ALA A 250 -24.32 -7.63 -0.24
CA ALA A 250 -24.92 -8.83 0.32
C ALA A 250 -24.00 -9.53 1.34
N PRO A 251 -24.53 -10.12 2.42
CA PRO A 251 -23.74 -10.78 3.46
C PRO A 251 -22.78 -11.85 2.92
N GLU A 252 -23.18 -12.58 1.88
CA GLU A 252 -22.39 -13.62 1.24
C GLU A 252 -21.16 -13.04 0.53
N ILE A 253 -21.33 -11.90 -0.16
CA ILE A 253 -20.23 -11.18 -0.82
C ILE A 253 -19.26 -10.63 0.24
N LYS A 254 -19.79 -10.04 1.32
CA LYS A 254 -18.98 -9.57 2.45
C LYS A 254 -18.15 -10.71 3.07
N ALA A 255 -18.77 -11.85 3.30
CA ALA A 255 -18.10 -13.02 3.88
C ALA A 255 -16.97 -13.51 2.95
N GLU A 256 -17.23 -13.57 1.64
CA GLU A 256 -16.22 -14.01 0.66
C GLU A 256 -15.07 -13.01 0.54
N LEU A 257 -15.34 -11.68 0.49
CA LEU A 257 -14.31 -10.65 0.50
C LEU A 257 -13.43 -10.74 1.76
N ASN A 258 -14.03 -10.90 2.93
CA ASN A 258 -13.29 -11.06 4.19
C ASN A 258 -12.41 -12.32 4.16
N ARG A 259 -12.92 -13.44 3.67
CA ARG A 259 -12.17 -14.69 3.51
C ARG A 259 -10.98 -14.54 2.56
N LEU A 260 -11.21 -13.93 1.39
CA LEU A 260 -10.16 -13.70 0.39
C LEU A 260 -9.12 -12.70 0.88
N THR A 261 -9.53 -11.65 1.61
CA THR A 261 -8.61 -10.68 2.24
C THR A 261 -7.69 -11.37 3.23
N ALA A 262 -8.24 -12.19 4.14
CA ALA A 262 -7.45 -12.94 5.11
C ALA A 262 -6.51 -13.94 4.43
N LEU A 263 -6.98 -14.58 3.35
CA LEU A 263 -6.18 -15.51 2.57
C LEU A 263 -5.02 -14.81 1.86
N ALA A 264 -5.26 -13.66 1.20
CA ALA A 264 -4.23 -12.84 0.54
C ALA A 264 -3.19 -12.33 1.53
N TYR A 265 -3.63 -11.84 2.69
CA TYR A 265 -2.76 -11.39 3.77
C TYR A 265 -1.79 -12.50 4.21
N LYS A 266 -2.30 -13.71 4.43
CA LYS A 266 -1.51 -14.88 4.84
C LYS A 266 -0.60 -15.40 3.72
N ALA A 267 -1.12 -15.49 2.49
CA ALA A 267 -0.37 -15.94 1.32
C ALA A 267 0.87 -15.07 1.07
N CYS A 268 0.71 -13.75 1.15
CA CYS A 268 1.82 -12.79 1.00
C CYS A 268 2.61 -12.57 2.30
N ARG A 269 2.27 -13.26 3.40
CA ARG A 269 2.91 -13.14 4.73
C ARG A 269 2.96 -11.69 5.21
N CYS A 270 1.87 -10.95 5.00
CA CYS A 270 1.76 -9.55 5.39
C CYS A 270 1.89 -9.36 6.90
N ARG A 271 2.32 -8.16 7.30
CA ARG A 271 2.38 -7.67 8.68
C ARG A 271 1.85 -6.23 8.71
N GLY A 272 1.51 -5.75 9.90
CA GLY A 272 0.90 -4.43 10.03
C GLY A 272 -0.45 -4.36 9.34
N VAL A 273 -0.94 -3.15 9.14
CA VAL A 273 -2.20 -2.92 8.45
C VAL A 273 -1.99 -2.91 6.94
N VAL A 274 -2.82 -3.65 6.21
CA VAL A 274 -2.84 -3.66 4.74
C VAL A 274 -4.25 -3.40 4.22
N ARG A 275 -4.36 -2.95 2.96
CA ARG A 275 -5.63 -2.90 2.23
C ARG A 275 -5.51 -3.77 0.98
N VAL A 276 -6.47 -4.68 0.82
CA VAL A 276 -6.60 -5.54 -0.35
C VAL A 276 -7.77 -5.02 -1.19
N ASP A 277 -7.50 -4.74 -2.46
CA ASP A 277 -8.47 -4.14 -3.36
C ASP A 277 -9.02 -5.20 -4.34
N PHE A 278 -10.34 -5.22 -4.50
CA PHE A 278 -11.07 -6.17 -5.34
C PHE A 278 -12.03 -5.46 -6.30
N ILE A 279 -12.31 -6.09 -7.44
CA ILE A 279 -13.51 -5.81 -8.23
C ILE A 279 -14.51 -6.95 -8.02
N VAL A 280 -15.74 -6.62 -7.63
CA VAL A 280 -16.86 -7.57 -7.48
C VAL A 280 -17.76 -7.45 -8.69
N THR A 281 -17.87 -8.53 -9.48
CA THR A 281 -18.74 -8.54 -10.68
C THR A 281 -20.23 -8.45 -10.30
N PRO A 282 -21.14 -8.16 -11.25
CA PRO A 282 -22.59 -8.18 -11.00
C PRO A 282 -23.10 -9.52 -10.45
N GLU A 283 -22.43 -10.62 -10.79
CA GLU A 283 -22.74 -11.97 -10.29
C GLU A 283 -22.20 -12.23 -8.87
N GLY A 284 -21.56 -11.23 -8.25
CA GLY A 284 -21.04 -11.31 -6.89
C GLY A 284 -19.65 -11.97 -6.78
N LYS A 285 -18.94 -12.18 -7.88
CA LYS A 285 -17.61 -12.82 -7.85
C LYS A 285 -16.50 -11.78 -7.65
N PRO A 286 -15.70 -11.85 -6.56
CA PRO A 286 -14.56 -10.97 -6.34
C PRO A 286 -13.35 -11.38 -7.21
N TYR A 287 -12.61 -10.38 -7.73
CA TYR A 287 -11.32 -10.52 -8.39
C TYR A 287 -10.32 -9.59 -7.71
N LEU A 288 -9.20 -10.10 -7.23
CA LEU A 288 -8.17 -9.29 -6.59
C LEU A 288 -7.46 -8.40 -7.62
N ILE A 289 -7.32 -7.11 -7.27
CA ILE A 289 -6.58 -6.12 -8.07
C ILE A 289 -5.14 -6.01 -7.56
N GLU A 290 -4.98 -5.62 -6.27
CA GLU A 290 -3.69 -5.33 -5.65
C GLU A 290 -3.76 -5.44 -4.12
N ILE A 291 -2.58 -5.47 -3.49
CA ILE A 291 -2.39 -5.44 -2.04
C ILE A 291 -1.54 -4.21 -1.70
N ASN A 292 -2.11 -3.27 -0.94
CA ASN A 292 -1.40 -2.09 -0.47
C ASN A 292 -0.82 -2.36 0.92
N SER A 293 0.50 -2.52 1.01
CA SER A 293 1.19 -2.88 2.25
C SER A 293 1.44 -1.70 3.19
N ILE A 294 1.35 -0.47 2.70
CA ILE A 294 1.34 0.77 3.48
C ILE A 294 0.19 1.64 2.97
N PRO A 295 -1.06 1.34 3.37
CA PRO A 295 -2.21 2.11 2.92
C PRO A 295 -2.19 3.54 3.45
N GLY A 296 -2.84 4.48 2.73
CA GLY A 296 -2.99 5.86 3.17
C GLY A 296 -3.64 5.97 4.54
N MET A 297 -3.09 6.85 5.38
CA MET A 297 -3.53 7.09 6.76
C MET A 297 -3.92 8.56 7.02
N SER A 298 -4.05 9.37 5.98
CA SER A 298 -4.58 10.73 6.11
C SER A 298 -6.07 10.73 6.45
N GLY A 299 -6.60 11.86 6.90
CA GLY A 299 -8.02 11.99 7.31
C GLY A 299 -9.03 11.60 6.24
N GLY A 300 -8.67 11.77 4.96
CA GLY A 300 -9.47 11.37 3.81
C GLY A 300 -9.30 9.92 3.37
N SER A 301 -8.31 9.20 3.87
CA SER A 301 -7.96 7.85 3.42
C SER A 301 -8.98 6.79 3.85
N ILE A 302 -9.04 5.69 3.10
CA ILE A 302 -10.00 4.58 3.29
C ILE A 302 -9.80 3.89 4.64
N VAL A 303 -8.58 3.45 4.96
CA VAL A 303 -8.31 2.66 6.17
C VAL A 303 -8.66 3.41 7.45
N PRO A 304 -8.34 4.70 7.65
CA PRO A 304 -8.82 5.47 8.79
C PRO A 304 -10.35 5.52 8.94
N LYS A 305 -11.11 5.56 7.83
CA LYS A 305 -12.58 5.49 7.85
C LYS A 305 -13.04 4.12 8.33
N GLN A 306 -12.44 3.05 7.81
CA GLN A 306 -12.74 1.66 8.18
C GLN A 306 -12.44 1.38 9.66
N VAL A 307 -11.30 1.87 10.16
CA VAL A 307 -10.89 1.72 11.56
C VAL A 307 -11.88 2.41 12.51
N ARG A 308 -12.28 3.65 12.19
CA ARG A 308 -13.31 4.37 12.98
C ARG A 308 -14.67 3.67 12.96
N GLU A 309 -15.09 3.17 11.80
CA GLU A 309 -16.34 2.43 11.64
C GLU A 309 -16.32 1.10 12.41
N ALA A 310 -15.15 0.49 12.59
CA ALA A 310 -14.95 -0.66 13.46
C ALA A 310 -14.94 -0.31 14.96
N GLY A 311 -15.12 0.95 15.34
CA GLY A 311 -15.11 1.41 16.72
C GLY A 311 -13.71 1.51 17.34
N MET A 312 -12.66 1.59 16.53
CA MET A 312 -11.26 1.69 16.96
C MET A 312 -10.69 3.06 16.60
N THR A 313 -9.80 3.59 17.43
CA THR A 313 -9.02 4.79 17.14
C THR A 313 -7.74 4.43 16.37
N LEU A 314 -7.14 5.42 15.69
CA LEU A 314 -5.84 5.23 15.04
C LEU A 314 -4.73 4.99 16.07
N GLY A 315 -4.81 5.60 17.26
CA GLY A 315 -3.88 5.33 18.35
C GLY A 315 -3.91 3.86 18.77
N GLU A 316 -5.09 3.29 19.01
CA GLU A 316 -5.26 1.87 19.34
C GLU A 316 -4.75 0.94 18.23
N LEU A 317 -5.02 1.29 16.95
CA LEU A 317 -4.49 0.54 15.81
C LEU A 317 -2.97 0.48 15.82
N TYR A 318 -2.32 1.65 15.98
CA TYR A 318 -0.86 1.72 15.95
C TYR A 318 -0.22 1.18 17.22
N ASP A 319 -0.87 1.28 18.39
CA ASP A 319 -0.45 0.57 19.61
C ASP A 319 -0.36 -0.94 19.34
N LEU A 320 -1.40 -1.54 18.71
CA LEU A 320 -1.41 -2.96 18.35
C LEU A 320 -0.29 -3.31 17.36
N ILE A 321 -0.06 -2.48 16.34
CA ILE A 321 0.99 -2.71 15.33
C ILE A 321 2.37 -2.64 15.98
N ILE A 322 2.66 -1.57 16.75
CA ILE A 322 3.95 -1.35 17.39
C ILE A 322 4.24 -2.48 18.38
N GLU A 323 3.31 -2.81 19.27
CA GLU A 323 3.48 -3.86 20.26
C GLU A 323 3.73 -5.24 19.62
N ASP A 324 2.97 -5.59 18.54
CA ASP A 324 3.12 -6.89 17.87
C ASP A 324 4.45 -7.02 17.13
N THR A 325 4.87 -5.97 16.40
CA THR A 325 6.10 -6.02 15.60
C THR A 325 7.36 -5.80 16.44
N TYR A 326 7.32 -4.91 17.42
CA TYR A 326 8.44 -4.67 18.35
C TYR A 326 8.84 -5.91 19.13
N ASP A 327 7.87 -6.65 19.67
CA ASP A 327 8.12 -7.87 20.45
C ASP A 327 8.63 -9.02 19.56
N ARG A 328 8.16 -9.10 18.32
CA ARG A 328 8.50 -10.16 17.37
C ARG A 328 9.91 -10.03 16.82
N ASP A 329 10.28 -8.83 16.39
CA ASP A 329 11.53 -8.59 15.67
C ASP A 329 12.76 -8.46 16.62
N ARG A 330 12.54 -8.53 17.93
CA ARG A 330 13.59 -8.62 18.96
C ARG A 330 13.88 -10.05 19.43
N ARG A 331 13.14 -11.04 18.94
CA ARG A 331 13.38 -12.48 19.21
C ARG A 331 14.32 -13.07 18.18
#